data_5b7d831310198f8e3d4b6ad761537334
#
_entry.id   5b7d831310198f8e3d4b6ad761537334
#
_cell.length_a   1.000
_cell.length_b   1.000
_cell.length_c   1.000
_cell.angle_alpha   90.00
_cell.angle_beta   90.00
_cell.angle_gamma   90.00
#
_symmetry.space_group_name_H-M   'P 1'
#
loop_
_entity.id
_entity.type
_entity.pdbx_description
1 polymer ?
#
loop_
_entity_poly.entity_id
_entity_poly.type
_entity_poly.pdbx_seq_one_letter_code
_entity_poly.pdbx_strand_id
1 'polypeptide(L)'
;MTDKFVHLHNHSEYSLLDGFSRLDDMVARTAELGQPAIALTDHGTLHGAIDIYQSAKRAGIKPIIGVEGYVADGQRSERNPQKRFPSHITLLAQNRAGYQNLLKLVTASHIEGFYYRPRMDREILERYSEGIIVLSGCASGELARHLKNGDQDAAHQTIEWYGNVFQDRYYLEMMMHDHVPGQSEINDALIELSSSTGLPMVVTNDSHYVRREDSEAQDILTCIQTNSNVKDPKRLHMEDDTYYLRSTGEMYAEWSHLPEALQNTVKIAESCELDLNFGETHVPRYITPKNKPSMDYLRELCHKGLSKRFKNPTEEYRSRLEYELSIIEETKFADYFLVCWDIFNFVNEKGILSAVRGSAAASLVLYCLEVTQIDPVEADLFFERFLNIE
;
A
#
# COMPACT_ATOMS: atom_id res chain seq x y z
N MET A 1 -27.70 1.75 -21.28
CA MET A 1 -26.65 2.02 -20.23
C MET A 1 -25.33 1.83 -20.93
N THR A 2 -24.40 2.78 -20.83
CA THR A 2 -23.06 2.59 -21.37
C THR A 2 -22.35 1.52 -20.55
N ASP A 3 -21.85 0.50 -21.21
CA ASP A 3 -21.08 -0.58 -20.59
C ASP A 3 -19.89 0.03 -19.84
N LYS A 4 -19.64 -0.44 -18.62
CA LYS A 4 -18.53 -0.02 -17.78
C LYS A 4 -17.70 -1.23 -17.38
N PHE A 5 -16.40 -1.04 -17.24
CA PHE A 5 -15.45 -2.06 -16.80
C PHE A 5 -14.40 -1.44 -15.88
N VAL A 6 -13.86 -2.22 -14.95
CA VAL A 6 -12.78 -1.80 -14.05
C VAL A 6 -11.72 -2.89 -14.00
N HIS A 7 -10.47 -2.52 -14.29
CA HIS A 7 -9.33 -3.41 -14.10
C HIS A 7 -9.02 -3.57 -12.60
N LEU A 8 -9.22 -4.79 -12.08
CA LEU A 8 -9.07 -5.12 -10.66
C LEU A 8 -7.76 -5.85 -10.32
N HIS A 9 -7.01 -6.32 -11.33
CA HIS A 9 -5.75 -7.03 -11.19
C HIS A 9 -4.73 -6.42 -12.15
N ASN A 10 -3.80 -5.62 -11.61
CA ASN A 10 -2.81 -4.88 -12.39
C ASN A 10 -1.50 -4.72 -11.64
N HIS A 11 -0.41 -4.77 -12.39
CA HIS A 11 0.95 -4.66 -11.90
C HIS A 11 1.63 -3.39 -12.39
N SER A 12 2.32 -2.70 -11.49
CA SER A 12 3.09 -1.52 -11.80
C SER A 12 4.60 -1.80 -11.78
N GLU A 13 5.39 -0.75 -11.98
CA GLU A 13 6.84 -0.73 -11.81
C GLU A 13 7.31 -1.22 -10.42
N TYR A 14 6.43 -1.34 -9.43
CA TYR A 14 6.74 -1.91 -8.11
C TYR A 14 6.61 -3.45 -8.08
N SER A 15 6.03 -4.07 -9.09
CA SER A 15 6.17 -5.51 -9.37
C SER A 15 7.51 -5.76 -10.06
N LEU A 16 8.61 -5.68 -9.28
CA LEU A 16 9.98 -5.55 -9.78
C LEU A 16 10.43 -6.63 -10.77
N LEU A 17 9.77 -7.80 -10.80
CA LEU A 17 10.15 -8.88 -11.70
C LEU A 17 9.70 -8.61 -13.14
N ASP A 18 8.46 -8.14 -13.33
CA ASP A 18 7.73 -8.23 -14.60
C ASP A 18 6.74 -7.09 -14.85
N GLY A 19 6.53 -6.18 -13.88
CA GLY A 19 5.66 -5.03 -14.07
C GLY A 19 6.35 -3.90 -14.83
N PHE A 20 5.77 -3.49 -15.96
CA PHE A 20 6.31 -2.41 -16.82
C PHE A 20 5.43 -1.14 -16.80
N SER A 21 4.28 -1.18 -16.14
CA SER A 21 3.37 -0.03 -16.06
C SER A 21 3.87 1.02 -15.07
N ARG A 22 4.12 2.26 -15.52
CA ARG A 22 4.29 3.39 -14.62
C ARG A 22 2.92 3.82 -14.06
N LEU A 23 2.85 4.15 -12.78
CA LEU A 23 1.58 4.47 -12.12
C LEU A 23 0.83 5.63 -12.78
N ASP A 24 1.52 6.71 -13.13
CA ASP A 24 0.89 7.86 -13.80
C ASP A 24 0.37 7.50 -15.20
N ASP A 25 1.09 6.65 -15.95
CA ASP A 25 0.67 6.17 -17.27
C ASP A 25 -0.55 5.24 -17.17
N MET A 26 -0.61 4.38 -16.14
CA MET A 26 -1.79 3.56 -15.84
C MET A 26 -3.04 4.41 -15.59
N VAL A 27 -2.90 5.44 -14.76
CA VAL A 27 -4.00 6.36 -14.44
C VAL A 27 -4.43 7.15 -15.68
N ALA A 28 -3.48 7.68 -16.45
CA ALA A 28 -3.76 8.41 -17.68
C ALA A 28 -4.49 7.51 -18.70
N ARG A 29 -4.03 6.28 -18.86
CA ARG A 29 -4.67 5.30 -19.75
C ARG A 29 -6.09 4.94 -19.31
N THR A 30 -6.31 4.75 -18.01
CA THR A 30 -7.63 4.49 -17.43
C THR A 30 -8.60 5.64 -17.74
N ALA A 31 -8.12 6.89 -17.60
CA ALA A 31 -8.91 8.07 -17.96
C ALA A 31 -9.20 8.16 -19.47
N GLU A 32 -8.21 7.89 -20.34
CA GLU A 32 -8.40 7.81 -21.81
C GLU A 32 -9.47 6.79 -22.20
N LEU A 33 -9.49 5.63 -21.53
CA LEU A 33 -10.45 4.56 -21.77
C LEU A 33 -11.85 4.86 -21.18
N GLY A 34 -12.01 5.95 -20.44
CA GLY A 34 -13.26 6.31 -19.76
C GLY A 34 -13.68 5.34 -18.67
N GLN A 35 -12.73 4.60 -18.09
CA GLN A 35 -12.99 3.66 -16.99
C GLN A 35 -13.04 4.42 -15.66
N PRO A 36 -14.00 4.10 -14.76
CA PRO A 36 -14.29 4.93 -13.58
C PRO A 36 -13.31 4.69 -12.42
N ALA A 37 -12.59 3.59 -12.42
CA ALA A 37 -11.70 3.15 -11.35
C ALA A 37 -10.55 2.30 -11.88
N ILE A 38 -9.50 2.14 -11.08
CA ILE A 38 -8.39 1.23 -11.32
C ILE A 38 -7.89 0.65 -10.01
N ALA A 39 -7.57 -0.64 -9.98
CA ALA A 39 -6.89 -1.27 -8.87
C ALA A 39 -5.38 -1.32 -9.10
N LEU A 40 -4.61 -1.30 -8.02
CA LEU A 40 -3.20 -1.67 -8.00
C LEU A 40 -3.02 -2.90 -7.12
N THR A 41 -2.42 -3.94 -7.67
CA THR A 41 -2.27 -5.26 -7.01
C THR A 41 -0.87 -5.84 -7.21
N ASP A 42 0.15 -5.05 -6.99
CA ASP A 42 1.55 -5.46 -7.15
C ASP A 42 1.91 -6.72 -6.36
N HIS A 43 2.86 -7.49 -6.86
CA HIS A 43 3.33 -8.74 -6.28
C HIS A 43 3.89 -8.57 -4.86
N GLY A 44 3.13 -9.02 -3.86
CA GLY A 44 3.53 -9.09 -2.45
C GLY A 44 3.88 -7.75 -1.80
N THR A 45 3.49 -6.63 -2.38
CA THR A 45 3.86 -5.29 -1.89
C THR A 45 2.73 -4.27 -2.01
N LEU A 46 2.80 -3.21 -1.18
CA LEU A 46 1.93 -2.03 -1.23
C LEU A 46 2.73 -0.74 -1.49
N HIS A 47 3.93 -0.85 -2.09
CA HIS A 47 4.82 0.30 -2.26
C HIS A 47 4.19 1.42 -3.09
N GLY A 48 3.47 1.10 -4.15
CA GLY A 48 2.77 2.06 -5.02
C GLY A 48 1.44 2.59 -4.48
N ALA A 49 0.98 2.13 -3.30
CA ALA A 49 -0.37 2.42 -2.80
C ALA A 49 -0.68 3.92 -2.64
N ILE A 50 0.26 4.69 -2.12
CA ILE A 50 0.09 6.14 -1.91
C ILE A 50 0.12 6.88 -3.25
N ASP A 51 1.06 6.54 -4.12
CA ASP A 51 1.25 7.22 -5.40
C ASP A 51 0.05 7.00 -6.33
N ILE A 52 -0.42 5.75 -6.47
CA ILE A 52 -1.63 5.47 -7.28
C ILE A 52 -2.86 6.14 -6.69
N TYR A 53 -3.01 6.16 -5.35
CA TYR A 53 -4.14 6.81 -4.70
C TYR A 53 -4.18 8.30 -5.04
N GLN A 54 -3.05 9.00 -4.90
CA GLN A 54 -2.97 10.43 -5.17
C GLN A 54 -3.12 10.75 -6.67
N SER A 55 -2.46 9.97 -7.54
CA SER A 55 -2.53 10.15 -8.98
C SER A 55 -3.96 9.95 -9.51
N ALA A 56 -4.62 8.85 -9.12
CA ALA A 56 -5.98 8.55 -9.51
C ALA A 56 -6.98 9.61 -9.01
N LYS A 57 -6.87 10.05 -7.74
CA LYS A 57 -7.71 11.12 -7.20
C LYS A 57 -7.56 12.43 -7.97
N ARG A 58 -6.33 12.82 -8.34
CA ARG A 58 -6.09 14.03 -9.19
C ARG A 58 -6.74 13.91 -10.57
N ALA A 59 -6.76 12.70 -11.14
CA ALA A 59 -7.37 12.43 -12.44
C ALA A 59 -8.90 12.22 -12.38
N GLY A 60 -9.52 12.24 -11.20
CA GLY A 60 -10.96 11.95 -11.03
C GLY A 60 -11.30 10.45 -11.19
N ILE A 61 -10.29 9.58 -11.12
CA ILE A 61 -10.42 8.12 -11.16
C ILE A 61 -10.47 7.58 -9.73
N LYS A 62 -11.32 6.58 -9.47
CA LYS A 62 -11.39 5.94 -8.15
C LYS A 62 -10.23 4.97 -7.96
N PRO A 63 -9.31 5.18 -7.01
CA PRO A 63 -8.25 4.22 -6.71
C PRO A 63 -8.80 3.06 -5.88
N ILE A 64 -8.36 1.84 -6.20
CA ILE A 64 -8.60 0.63 -5.42
C ILE A 64 -7.23 0.10 -5.03
N ILE A 65 -6.96 -0.01 -3.73
CA ILE A 65 -5.68 -0.50 -3.23
C ILE A 65 -5.80 -1.99 -2.93
N GLY A 66 -4.87 -2.74 -3.48
CA GLY A 66 -4.80 -4.19 -3.31
C GLY A 66 -3.36 -4.70 -3.33
N VAL A 67 -3.24 -6.01 -3.32
CA VAL A 67 -1.98 -6.74 -3.47
C VAL A 67 -2.26 -8.10 -4.10
N GLU A 68 -1.43 -8.54 -5.03
CA GLU A 68 -1.36 -9.95 -5.36
C GLU A 68 -0.44 -10.63 -4.36
N GLY A 69 -1.05 -11.33 -3.39
CA GLY A 69 -0.36 -12.01 -2.31
C GLY A 69 0.13 -13.40 -2.70
N TYR A 70 1.15 -13.86 -2.02
CA TYR A 70 1.69 -15.21 -2.14
C TYR A 70 1.19 -16.06 -0.97
N VAL A 71 0.45 -17.13 -1.23
CA VAL A 71 -0.09 -18.05 -0.21
C VAL A 71 0.78 -19.31 -0.12
N ALA A 72 1.31 -19.58 1.06
CA ALA A 72 2.11 -20.77 1.33
C ALA A 72 1.24 -22.02 1.32
N ASP A 73 1.76 -23.12 0.78
CA ASP A 73 1.21 -24.45 1.01
C ASP A 73 1.62 -24.92 2.42
N GLY A 74 0.77 -24.63 3.40
CA GLY A 74 0.99 -24.84 4.84
C GLY A 74 1.30 -23.54 5.60
N GLN A 75 2.16 -23.60 6.59
CA GLN A 75 2.49 -22.44 7.42
C GLN A 75 3.48 -21.50 6.72
N ARG A 76 3.27 -20.18 6.82
CA ARG A 76 4.15 -19.16 6.23
C ARG A 76 5.60 -19.22 6.71
N SER A 77 5.82 -19.68 7.95
CA SER A 77 7.16 -19.85 8.55
C SER A 77 7.91 -21.08 8.07
N GLU A 78 7.24 -22.04 7.45
CA GLU A 78 7.84 -23.28 6.95
C GLU A 78 8.80 -22.99 5.78
N ARG A 79 10.02 -23.53 5.84
CA ARG A 79 11.05 -23.35 4.80
C ARG A 79 11.37 -24.69 4.14
N ASN A 80 10.37 -25.20 3.40
CA ASN A 80 10.49 -26.46 2.69
C ASN A 80 10.81 -26.20 1.20
N PRO A 81 11.97 -26.69 0.66
CA PRO A 81 12.32 -26.49 -0.74
C PRO A 81 11.31 -27.07 -1.75
N GLN A 82 10.54 -28.09 -1.36
CA GLN A 82 9.51 -28.70 -2.20
C GLN A 82 8.26 -27.80 -2.29
N LYS A 83 8.04 -26.91 -1.33
CA LYS A 83 6.93 -25.96 -1.23
C LYS A 83 7.37 -24.51 -1.47
N ARG A 84 8.45 -24.30 -2.24
CA ARG A 84 9.04 -22.97 -2.47
C ARG A 84 8.24 -22.09 -3.43
N PHE A 85 7.28 -22.65 -4.15
CA PHE A 85 6.43 -21.93 -5.11
C PHE A 85 5.04 -21.72 -4.49
N PRO A 86 4.79 -20.55 -3.87
CA PRO A 86 3.47 -20.23 -3.30
C PRO A 86 2.42 -20.07 -4.39
N SER A 87 1.17 -20.12 -4.00
CA SER A 87 0.04 -19.77 -4.86
C SER A 87 -0.21 -18.27 -4.84
N HIS A 88 -0.78 -17.72 -5.91
CA HIS A 88 -1.19 -16.33 -6.00
C HIS A 88 -2.63 -16.13 -5.53
N ILE A 89 -2.91 -14.95 -4.99
CA ILE A 89 -4.26 -14.53 -4.60
C ILE A 89 -4.37 -13.01 -4.69
N THR A 90 -5.45 -12.50 -5.25
CA THR A 90 -5.68 -11.07 -5.37
C THR A 90 -6.52 -10.56 -4.20
N LEU A 91 -6.00 -9.61 -3.43
CA LEU A 91 -6.63 -9.04 -2.25
C LEU A 91 -6.85 -7.55 -2.47
N LEU A 92 -8.09 -7.06 -2.26
CA LEU A 92 -8.46 -5.65 -2.43
C LEU A 92 -8.99 -5.08 -1.11
N ALA A 93 -8.59 -3.85 -0.77
CA ALA A 93 -9.14 -3.15 0.37
C ALA A 93 -10.52 -2.57 0.05
N GLN A 94 -11.55 -3.06 0.72
CA GLN A 94 -12.89 -2.51 0.59
C GLN A 94 -13.05 -1.16 1.31
N ASN A 95 -12.33 -0.98 2.42
CA ASN A 95 -12.42 0.20 3.27
C ASN A 95 -11.13 0.39 4.08
N ARG A 96 -11.12 1.35 5.03
CA ARG A 96 -9.96 1.63 5.88
C ARG A 96 -9.52 0.43 6.72
N ALA A 97 -10.46 -0.36 7.27
CA ALA A 97 -10.12 -1.59 8.01
C ALA A 97 -9.41 -2.60 7.10
N GLY A 98 -9.93 -2.81 5.89
CA GLY A 98 -9.30 -3.66 4.87
C GLY A 98 -7.90 -3.18 4.50
N TYR A 99 -7.70 -1.88 4.29
CA TYR A 99 -6.36 -1.33 4.02
C TYR A 99 -5.38 -1.58 5.18
N GLN A 100 -5.81 -1.35 6.42
CA GLN A 100 -4.99 -1.65 7.60
C GLN A 100 -4.67 -3.14 7.71
N ASN A 101 -5.60 -4.01 7.34
CA ASN A 101 -5.40 -5.44 7.34
C ASN A 101 -4.48 -5.88 6.19
N LEU A 102 -4.55 -5.28 5.01
CA LEU A 102 -3.56 -5.48 3.95
C LEU A 102 -2.14 -5.12 4.41
N LEU A 103 -1.97 -3.99 5.10
CA LEU A 103 -0.67 -3.60 5.67
C LEU A 103 -0.13 -4.67 6.63
N LYS A 104 -0.98 -5.25 7.50
CA LYS A 104 -0.58 -6.31 8.44
C LYS A 104 -0.23 -7.60 7.71
N LEU A 105 -1.03 -8.00 6.71
CA LEU A 105 -0.80 -9.19 5.90
C LEU A 105 0.53 -9.11 5.15
N VAL A 106 0.77 -8.00 4.44
CA VAL A 106 2.02 -7.77 3.72
C VAL A 106 3.20 -7.69 4.68
N THR A 107 3.06 -7.00 5.81
CA THR A 107 4.13 -6.94 6.82
C THR A 107 4.47 -8.32 7.36
N ALA A 108 3.48 -9.11 7.77
CA ALA A 108 3.71 -10.47 8.28
C ALA A 108 4.32 -11.39 7.21
N SER A 109 3.89 -11.26 5.95
CA SER A 109 4.46 -12.05 4.85
C SER A 109 5.96 -11.79 4.64
N HIS A 110 6.41 -10.55 4.81
CA HIS A 110 7.83 -10.18 4.71
C HIS A 110 8.64 -10.56 5.96
N ILE A 111 8.11 -10.32 7.16
CA ILE A 111 8.86 -10.52 8.40
C ILE A 111 8.89 -12.00 8.81
N GLU A 112 7.76 -12.69 8.70
CA GLU A 112 7.59 -14.06 9.19
C GLU A 112 7.62 -15.10 8.06
N GLY A 113 7.05 -14.73 6.90
CA GLY A 113 6.77 -15.65 5.79
C GLY A 113 7.80 -15.66 4.66
N PHE A 114 8.84 -14.82 4.71
CA PHE A 114 9.78 -14.71 3.60
C PHE A 114 10.61 -15.97 3.39
N TYR A 115 10.35 -16.63 2.24
CA TYR A 115 11.15 -17.73 1.74
C TYR A 115 11.04 -17.74 0.21
N TYR A 116 12.04 -17.19 -0.48
CA TYR A 116 12.05 -16.81 -1.90
C TYR A 116 11.02 -15.73 -2.26
N ARG A 117 9.82 -15.76 -1.67
CA ARG A 117 8.73 -14.79 -1.82
C ARG A 117 8.14 -14.46 -0.44
N PRO A 118 7.53 -13.28 -0.25
CA PRO A 118 6.82 -12.94 0.99
C PRO A 118 5.49 -13.70 1.04
N ARG A 119 5.39 -14.74 1.86
CA ARG A 119 4.23 -15.64 1.88
C ARG A 119 3.29 -15.37 3.05
N MET A 120 2.01 -15.34 2.74
CA MET A 120 0.91 -15.40 3.69
C MET A 120 0.50 -16.86 3.90
N ASP A 121 -0.33 -17.15 4.90
CA ASP A 121 -1.00 -18.44 5.10
C ASP A 121 -2.45 -18.22 5.51
N ARG A 122 -3.21 -19.32 5.60
CA ARG A 122 -4.63 -19.28 5.95
C ARG A 122 -4.87 -18.68 7.34
N GLU A 123 -3.95 -18.87 8.30
CA GLU A 123 -4.06 -18.33 9.65
C GLU A 123 -4.13 -16.79 9.64
N ILE A 124 -3.20 -16.11 8.96
CA ILE A 124 -3.22 -14.64 8.93
C ILE A 124 -4.28 -14.08 7.98
N LEU A 125 -4.62 -14.78 6.90
CA LEU A 125 -5.71 -14.41 6.01
C LEU A 125 -7.05 -14.40 6.75
N GLU A 126 -7.33 -15.41 7.56
CA GLU A 126 -8.53 -15.47 8.40
C GLU A 126 -8.53 -14.38 9.48
N ARG A 127 -7.41 -14.22 10.20
CA ARG A 127 -7.24 -13.22 11.26
C ARG A 127 -7.46 -11.80 10.78
N TYR A 128 -7.08 -11.47 9.55
CA TYR A 128 -7.12 -10.12 8.97
C TYR A 128 -8.07 -10.03 7.78
N SER A 129 -9.15 -10.82 7.78
CA SER A 129 -10.12 -10.91 6.67
C SER A 129 -11.08 -9.72 6.58
N GLU A 130 -11.27 -8.96 7.66
CA GLU A 130 -12.23 -7.85 7.71
C GLU A 130 -11.90 -6.77 6.67
N GLY A 131 -12.92 -6.38 5.88
CA GLY A 131 -12.81 -5.33 4.86
C GLY A 131 -11.91 -5.68 3.68
N ILE A 132 -11.58 -6.96 3.47
CA ILE A 132 -10.83 -7.45 2.32
C ILE A 132 -11.75 -8.19 1.37
N ILE A 133 -11.71 -7.83 0.09
CA ILE A 133 -12.31 -8.57 -1.01
C ILE A 133 -11.21 -9.45 -1.62
N VAL A 134 -11.57 -10.70 -1.94
CA VAL A 134 -10.63 -11.71 -2.45
C VAL A 134 -11.07 -12.16 -3.83
N LEU A 135 -10.14 -12.14 -4.80
CA LEU A 135 -10.28 -12.80 -6.07
C LEU A 135 -9.40 -14.06 -6.06
N SER A 136 -9.87 -15.15 -6.66
CA SER A 136 -9.23 -16.48 -6.52
C SER A 136 -7.82 -16.59 -7.12
N GLY A 137 -7.35 -15.56 -7.80
CA GLY A 137 -6.01 -15.47 -8.40
C GLY A 137 -5.94 -15.97 -9.85
N CYS A 138 -4.78 -15.73 -10.47
CA CYS A 138 -4.47 -16.12 -11.83
C CYS A 138 -4.24 -17.65 -11.98
N ALA A 139 -3.70 -18.10 -13.13
CA ALA A 139 -3.34 -19.51 -13.37
C ALA A 139 -2.34 -20.08 -12.33
N SER A 140 -1.64 -19.20 -11.59
CA SER A 140 -0.77 -19.55 -10.46
C SER A 140 -1.51 -19.62 -9.11
N GLY A 141 -2.80 -19.31 -9.06
CA GLY A 141 -3.64 -19.38 -7.87
C GLY A 141 -3.82 -20.80 -7.34
N GLU A 142 -4.16 -20.94 -6.05
CA GLU A 142 -4.37 -22.22 -5.39
C GLU A 142 -5.50 -23.02 -6.08
N LEU A 143 -6.64 -22.35 -6.30
CA LEU A 143 -7.80 -22.97 -6.96
C LEU A 143 -7.47 -23.40 -8.39
N ALA A 144 -6.86 -22.52 -9.20
CA ALA A 144 -6.49 -22.83 -10.57
C ALA A 144 -5.53 -24.03 -10.66
N ARG A 145 -4.58 -24.16 -9.73
CA ARG A 145 -3.66 -25.31 -9.67
C ARG A 145 -4.40 -26.62 -9.39
N HIS A 146 -5.37 -26.63 -8.46
CA HIS A 146 -6.18 -27.82 -8.18
C HIS A 146 -7.01 -28.23 -9.40
N LEU A 147 -7.66 -27.27 -10.06
CA LEU A 147 -8.44 -27.52 -11.27
C LEU A 147 -7.56 -28.06 -12.40
N LYS A 148 -6.40 -27.45 -12.65
CA LYS A 148 -5.45 -27.89 -13.67
C LYS A 148 -4.93 -29.32 -13.43
N ASN A 149 -4.77 -29.71 -12.15
CA ASN A 149 -4.34 -31.05 -11.78
C ASN A 149 -5.49 -32.08 -11.71
N GLY A 150 -6.74 -31.66 -11.95
CA GLY A 150 -7.92 -32.52 -11.84
C GLY A 150 -8.30 -32.89 -10.40
N ASP A 151 -7.77 -32.18 -9.41
CA ASP A 151 -8.05 -32.44 -7.98
C ASP A 151 -9.30 -31.65 -7.53
N GLN A 152 -10.45 -32.24 -7.85
CA GLN A 152 -11.75 -31.63 -7.57
C GLN A 152 -12.02 -31.49 -6.06
N ASP A 153 -11.58 -32.48 -5.25
CA ASP A 153 -11.78 -32.45 -3.80
C ASP A 153 -11.01 -31.28 -3.17
N ALA A 154 -9.76 -31.08 -3.56
CA ALA A 154 -8.96 -29.95 -3.08
C ALA A 154 -9.51 -28.61 -3.60
N ALA A 155 -10.01 -28.54 -4.83
CA ALA A 155 -10.68 -27.35 -5.34
C ALA A 155 -11.92 -27.00 -4.51
N HIS A 156 -12.78 -27.96 -4.20
CA HIS A 156 -13.96 -27.76 -3.35
C HIS A 156 -13.58 -27.32 -1.92
N GLN A 157 -12.58 -27.95 -1.29
CA GLN A 157 -12.09 -27.54 0.04
C GLN A 157 -11.54 -26.10 0.03
N THR A 158 -10.88 -25.70 -1.06
CA THR A 158 -10.34 -24.35 -1.21
C THR A 158 -11.45 -23.33 -1.27
N ILE A 159 -12.44 -23.50 -2.14
CA ILE A 159 -13.57 -22.55 -2.25
C ILE A 159 -14.45 -22.52 -0.98
N GLU A 160 -14.62 -23.66 -0.33
CA GLU A 160 -15.35 -23.73 0.95
C GLU A 160 -14.65 -22.90 2.03
N TRP A 161 -13.32 -23.03 2.15
CA TRP A 161 -12.55 -22.28 3.13
C TRP A 161 -12.60 -20.77 2.84
N TYR A 162 -12.31 -20.34 1.60
CA TYR A 162 -12.37 -18.91 1.24
C TYR A 162 -13.79 -18.35 1.36
N GLY A 163 -14.81 -19.10 0.92
CA GLY A 163 -16.21 -18.73 1.04
C GLY A 163 -16.67 -18.56 2.49
N ASN A 164 -16.22 -19.41 3.40
CA ASN A 164 -16.53 -19.30 4.83
C ASN A 164 -15.86 -18.08 5.48
N VAL A 165 -14.58 -17.80 5.13
CA VAL A 165 -13.80 -16.70 5.72
C VAL A 165 -14.23 -15.33 5.16
N PHE A 166 -14.38 -15.22 3.85
CA PHE A 166 -14.62 -13.95 3.18
C PHE A 166 -16.09 -13.72 2.78
N GLN A 167 -16.92 -14.75 2.83
CA GLN A 167 -18.37 -14.70 2.58
C GLN A 167 -18.70 -14.09 1.20
N ASP A 168 -19.49 -13.03 1.17
CA ASP A 168 -19.90 -12.29 -0.04
C ASP A 168 -18.77 -11.47 -0.71
N ARG A 169 -17.56 -11.54 -0.15
CA ARG A 169 -16.35 -10.85 -0.63
C ARG A 169 -15.34 -11.78 -1.31
N TYR A 170 -15.73 -13.00 -1.65
CA TYR A 170 -14.91 -13.95 -2.41
C TYR A 170 -15.46 -14.13 -3.82
N TYR A 171 -14.62 -13.95 -4.82
CA TYR A 171 -14.95 -14.04 -6.23
C TYR A 171 -14.04 -15.03 -6.95
N LEU A 172 -14.62 -15.83 -7.87
CA LEU A 172 -13.86 -16.66 -8.79
C LEU A 172 -13.30 -15.79 -9.91
N GLU A 173 -11.98 -15.69 -9.99
CA GLU A 173 -11.27 -14.80 -10.92
C GLU A 173 -11.01 -15.52 -12.24
N MET A 174 -11.43 -14.91 -13.34
CA MET A 174 -11.31 -15.43 -14.69
C MET A 174 -10.47 -14.51 -15.56
N MET A 175 -9.61 -15.08 -16.38
CA MET A 175 -8.72 -14.38 -17.31
C MET A 175 -8.72 -15.09 -18.66
N MET A 176 -8.42 -14.35 -19.75
CA MET A 176 -8.26 -14.94 -21.07
C MET A 176 -6.89 -14.55 -21.63
N HIS A 177 -6.02 -15.54 -21.66
CA HIS A 177 -4.71 -15.47 -22.30
C HIS A 177 -4.57 -16.73 -23.15
N ASP A 178 -4.79 -16.58 -24.45
CA ASP A 178 -4.98 -17.69 -25.39
C ASP A 178 -3.79 -18.65 -25.44
N HIS A 179 -2.58 -18.15 -25.15
CA HIS A 179 -1.36 -18.96 -25.22
C HIS A 179 -0.95 -19.57 -23.87
N VAL A 180 -1.67 -19.27 -22.77
CA VAL A 180 -1.39 -19.89 -21.47
C VAL A 180 -1.99 -21.31 -21.44
N PRO A 181 -1.14 -22.36 -21.36
CA PRO A 181 -1.62 -23.75 -21.39
C PRO A 181 -2.59 -24.06 -20.25
N GLY A 182 -3.78 -24.53 -20.62
CA GLY A 182 -4.82 -24.93 -19.65
C GLY A 182 -5.70 -23.78 -19.15
N GLN A 183 -5.58 -22.55 -19.71
CA GLN A 183 -6.39 -21.41 -19.28
C GLN A 183 -7.87 -21.60 -19.59
N SER A 184 -8.19 -22.11 -20.77
CA SER A 184 -9.57 -22.39 -21.17
C SER A 184 -10.23 -23.41 -20.27
N GLU A 185 -9.54 -24.50 -19.97
CA GLU A 185 -10.02 -25.58 -19.09
C GLU A 185 -10.22 -25.07 -17.65
N ILE A 186 -9.36 -24.18 -17.15
CA ILE A 186 -9.54 -23.54 -15.86
C ILE A 186 -10.82 -22.68 -15.88
N ASN A 187 -11.04 -21.87 -16.91
CA ASN A 187 -12.20 -21.02 -17.03
C ASN A 187 -13.51 -21.84 -17.08
N ASP A 188 -13.54 -22.92 -17.86
CA ASP A 188 -14.70 -23.83 -17.93
C ASP A 188 -15.03 -24.42 -16.55
N ALA A 189 -14.00 -24.90 -15.82
CA ALA A 189 -14.18 -25.43 -14.48
C ALA A 189 -14.64 -24.38 -13.47
N LEU A 190 -14.18 -23.12 -13.59
CA LEU A 190 -14.64 -22.00 -12.73
C LEU A 190 -16.11 -21.67 -13.00
N ILE A 191 -16.58 -21.75 -14.25
CA ILE A 191 -17.99 -21.57 -14.61
C ILE A 191 -18.86 -22.67 -13.98
N GLU A 192 -18.41 -23.92 -14.04
CA GLU A 192 -19.10 -25.05 -13.41
C GLU A 192 -19.16 -24.89 -11.88
N LEU A 193 -18.04 -24.50 -11.26
CA LEU A 193 -17.99 -24.23 -9.83
C LEU A 193 -18.91 -23.07 -9.42
N SER A 194 -18.90 -21.97 -10.16
CA SER A 194 -19.83 -20.85 -9.93
C SER A 194 -21.28 -21.31 -9.98
N SER A 195 -21.63 -22.10 -11.02
CA SER A 195 -23.00 -22.61 -11.20
C SER A 195 -23.44 -23.54 -10.08
N SER A 196 -22.55 -24.38 -9.56
CA SER A 196 -22.86 -25.37 -8.52
C SER A 196 -22.86 -24.80 -7.11
N THR A 197 -22.03 -23.75 -6.85
CA THR A 197 -21.83 -23.19 -5.50
C THR A 197 -22.53 -21.85 -5.28
N GLY A 198 -22.91 -21.16 -6.37
CA GLY A 198 -23.45 -19.80 -6.34
C GLY A 198 -22.39 -18.72 -6.08
N LEU A 199 -21.09 -19.07 -6.07
CA LEU A 199 -20.03 -18.08 -5.91
C LEU A 199 -19.96 -17.16 -7.14
N PRO A 200 -19.84 -15.83 -6.93
CA PRO A 200 -19.78 -14.89 -8.05
C PRO A 200 -18.43 -14.98 -8.79
N MET A 201 -18.48 -14.77 -10.10
CA MET A 201 -17.29 -14.66 -10.95
C MET A 201 -16.94 -13.20 -11.20
N VAL A 202 -15.66 -12.93 -11.46
CA VAL A 202 -15.15 -11.63 -11.90
C VAL A 202 -14.11 -11.83 -12.99
N VAL A 203 -14.11 -10.95 -13.99
CA VAL A 203 -13.13 -10.97 -15.08
C VAL A 203 -12.03 -9.96 -14.81
N THR A 204 -10.78 -10.38 -14.95
CA THR A 204 -9.59 -9.52 -14.87
C THR A 204 -8.69 -9.74 -16.10
N ASN A 205 -7.61 -8.98 -16.21
CA ASN A 205 -6.66 -9.12 -17.31
C ASN A 205 -5.21 -9.25 -16.86
N ASP A 206 -4.95 -9.25 -15.55
CA ASP A 206 -3.59 -9.40 -14.99
C ASP A 206 -2.57 -8.49 -15.71
N SER A 207 -2.92 -7.18 -15.82
CA SER A 207 -2.19 -6.27 -16.70
C SER A 207 -0.81 -5.94 -16.14
N HIS A 208 0.24 -6.13 -16.94
CA HIS A 208 1.63 -5.90 -16.57
C HIS A 208 2.26 -4.73 -17.33
N TYR A 209 1.59 -4.22 -18.35
CA TYR A 209 1.98 -3.03 -19.11
C TYR A 209 0.75 -2.24 -19.55
N VAL A 210 0.97 -0.98 -19.95
CA VAL A 210 -0.12 -0.03 -20.19
C VAL A 210 -0.76 -0.21 -21.58
N ARG A 211 0.06 -0.39 -22.61
CA ARG A 211 -0.37 -0.51 -23.99
C ARG A 211 0.17 -1.80 -24.62
N ARG A 212 -0.53 -2.32 -25.61
CA ARG A 212 -0.16 -3.59 -26.27
C ARG A 212 1.27 -3.56 -26.84
N GLU A 213 1.68 -2.41 -27.40
CA GLU A 213 3.03 -2.19 -27.93
C GLU A 213 4.14 -2.23 -26.88
N ASP A 214 3.82 -2.15 -25.58
CA ASP A 214 4.80 -2.21 -24.48
C ASP A 214 5.28 -3.63 -24.18
N SER A 215 4.67 -4.66 -24.77
CA SER A 215 4.96 -6.08 -24.55
C SER A 215 6.41 -6.45 -24.79
N GLU A 216 7.05 -5.90 -25.85
CA GLU A 216 8.47 -6.15 -26.15
C GLU A 216 9.39 -5.55 -25.08
N ALA A 217 9.08 -4.34 -24.60
CA ALA A 217 9.85 -3.68 -23.57
C ALA A 217 9.71 -4.40 -22.22
N GLN A 218 8.51 -4.91 -21.90
CA GLN A 218 8.24 -5.71 -20.72
C GLN A 218 9.04 -7.04 -20.76
N ASP A 219 9.12 -7.74 -21.90
CA ASP A 219 9.92 -8.96 -22.05
C ASP A 219 11.42 -8.67 -21.82
N ILE A 220 11.94 -7.54 -22.32
CA ILE A 220 13.31 -7.11 -22.05
C ILE A 220 13.51 -6.85 -20.56
N LEU A 221 12.58 -6.18 -19.88
CA LEU A 221 12.65 -5.95 -18.43
C LEU A 221 12.73 -7.28 -17.66
N THR A 222 11.88 -8.24 -18.00
CA THR A 222 11.86 -9.59 -17.38
C THR A 222 13.21 -10.30 -17.61
N CYS A 223 13.81 -10.17 -18.80
CA CYS A 223 15.15 -10.70 -19.07
C CYS A 223 16.22 -10.08 -18.19
N ILE A 224 16.17 -8.75 -17.96
CA ILE A 224 17.10 -8.05 -17.06
C ILE A 224 16.97 -8.58 -15.63
N GLN A 225 15.75 -8.70 -15.12
CA GLN A 225 15.48 -9.15 -13.75
C GLN A 225 15.83 -10.62 -13.51
N THR A 226 15.70 -11.46 -14.54
CA THR A 226 16.03 -12.89 -14.46
C THR A 226 17.45 -13.23 -14.91
N ASN A 227 18.25 -12.21 -15.29
CA ASN A 227 19.59 -12.36 -15.85
C ASN A 227 19.60 -13.34 -17.05
N SER A 228 18.62 -13.22 -17.95
CA SER A 228 18.44 -14.05 -19.13
C SER A 228 18.59 -13.22 -20.41
N ASN A 229 18.47 -13.85 -21.57
CA ASN A 229 18.59 -13.23 -22.87
C ASN A 229 17.31 -13.44 -23.68
N VAL A 230 16.84 -12.42 -24.38
CA VAL A 230 15.63 -12.47 -25.22
C VAL A 230 15.66 -13.58 -26.29
N LYS A 231 16.85 -14.07 -26.66
CA LYS A 231 17.02 -15.20 -27.62
C LYS A 231 16.97 -16.56 -26.93
N ASP A 232 16.93 -16.62 -25.59
CA ASP A 232 16.81 -17.89 -24.88
C ASP A 232 15.34 -18.36 -24.90
N PRO A 233 15.02 -19.47 -25.56
CA PRO A 233 13.65 -19.98 -25.64
C PRO A 233 13.11 -20.50 -24.28
N LYS A 234 13.97 -20.64 -23.27
CA LYS A 234 13.60 -21.13 -21.95
C LYS A 234 13.47 -20.00 -20.93
N ARG A 235 13.62 -18.73 -21.37
CA ARG A 235 13.47 -17.58 -20.45
C ARG A 235 12.05 -17.49 -19.90
N LEU A 236 11.91 -16.85 -18.75
CA LEU A 236 10.61 -16.39 -18.28
C LEU A 236 10.12 -15.26 -19.19
N HIS A 237 8.93 -15.39 -19.75
CA HIS A 237 8.26 -14.37 -20.57
C HIS A 237 6.74 -14.57 -20.51
N MET A 238 6.00 -13.54 -20.85
CA MET A 238 4.56 -13.66 -21.08
C MET A 238 4.32 -14.45 -22.38
N GLU A 239 3.34 -15.36 -22.38
CA GLU A 239 3.06 -16.24 -23.52
C GLU A 239 2.42 -15.48 -24.71
N ASP A 240 1.83 -14.30 -24.46
CA ASP A 240 1.24 -13.43 -25.46
C ASP A 240 1.34 -11.95 -25.11
N ASP A 241 0.79 -11.06 -25.96
CA ASP A 241 0.83 -9.62 -25.82
C ASP A 241 -0.47 -9.01 -25.27
N THR A 242 -1.27 -9.79 -24.55
CA THR A 242 -2.60 -9.39 -24.08
C THR A 242 -2.64 -8.81 -22.67
N TYR A 243 -1.51 -8.78 -21.95
CA TYR A 243 -1.41 -8.31 -20.54
C TYR A 243 -1.35 -6.77 -20.41
N TYR A 244 -2.15 -6.05 -21.22
CA TYR A 244 -2.22 -4.58 -21.18
C TYR A 244 -3.56 -4.08 -20.62
N LEU A 245 -3.66 -2.78 -20.35
CA LEU A 245 -4.92 -2.14 -19.93
C LEU A 245 -5.85 -2.04 -21.12
N ARG A 246 -6.74 -3.03 -21.25
CA ARG A 246 -7.70 -3.19 -22.35
C ARG A 246 -8.87 -2.23 -22.19
N SER A 247 -9.44 -1.81 -23.30
CA SER A 247 -10.66 -1.01 -23.31
C SER A 247 -11.88 -1.81 -22.84
N THR A 248 -12.89 -1.11 -22.36
CA THR A 248 -14.20 -1.72 -22.02
C THR A 248 -14.75 -2.51 -23.18
N GLY A 249 -14.64 -1.97 -24.42
CA GLY A 249 -15.12 -2.66 -25.61
C GLY A 249 -14.42 -3.98 -25.89
N GLU A 250 -13.09 -4.04 -25.73
CA GLU A 250 -12.31 -5.28 -25.89
C GLU A 250 -12.71 -6.33 -24.85
N MET A 251 -12.85 -5.93 -23.57
CA MET A 251 -13.27 -6.85 -22.51
C MET A 251 -14.69 -7.38 -22.73
N TYR A 252 -15.63 -6.53 -23.15
CA TYR A 252 -17.00 -6.95 -23.44
C TYR A 252 -17.09 -7.82 -24.70
N ALA A 253 -16.25 -7.58 -25.71
CA ALA A 253 -16.21 -8.43 -26.92
C ALA A 253 -15.76 -9.85 -26.59
N GLU A 254 -14.76 -10.00 -25.72
CA GLU A 254 -14.22 -11.30 -25.33
C GLU A 254 -15.12 -12.05 -24.36
N TRP A 255 -15.66 -11.34 -23.35
CA TRP A 255 -16.46 -11.93 -22.27
C TRP A 255 -17.97 -11.72 -22.42
N SER A 256 -18.44 -11.48 -23.65
CA SER A 256 -19.89 -11.25 -23.96
C SER A 256 -20.80 -12.35 -23.46
N HIS A 257 -20.31 -13.57 -23.34
CA HIS A 257 -21.03 -14.74 -22.83
C HIS A 257 -21.17 -14.77 -21.30
N LEU A 258 -20.41 -13.92 -20.54
CA LEU A 258 -20.44 -13.82 -19.09
C LEU A 258 -20.63 -12.36 -18.62
N PRO A 259 -21.74 -11.70 -18.98
CA PRO A 259 -21.94 -10.28 -18.71
C PRO A 259 -21.96 -9.96 -17.20
N GLU A 260 -22.37 -10.89 -16.36
CA GLU A 260 -22.39 -10.70 -14.92
C GLU A 260 -20.98 -10.61 -14.34
N ALA A 261 -20.03 -11.41 -14.82
CA ALA A 261 -18.65 -11.36 -14.39
C ALA A 261 -17.95 -10.03 -14.73
N LEU A 262 -18.32 -9.42 -15.89
CA LEU A 262 -17.91 -8.06 -16.25
C LEU A 262 -18.54 -7.01 -15.34
N GLN A 263 -19.83 -7.10 -15.07
CA GLN A 263 -20.54 -6.18 -14.16
C GLN A 263 -20.02 -6.24 -12.73
N ASN A 264 -19.57 -7.41 -12.29
CA ASN A 264 -19.01 -7.59 -10.95
C ASN A 264 -17.73 -6.78 -10.75
N THR A 265 -16.96 -6.44 -11.81
CA THR A 265 -15.80 -5.53 -11.69
C THR A 265 -16.23 -4.14 -11.20
N VAL A 266 -17.36 -3.65 -11.70
CA VAL A 266 -17.93 -2.35 -11.33
C VAL A 266 -18.53 -2.42 -9.92
N LYS A 267 -19.28 -3.49 -9.57
CA LYS A 267 -19.84 -3.68 -8.24
C LYS A 267 -18.76 -3.73 -7.17
N ILE A 268 -17.67 -4.45 -7.43
CA ILE A 268 -16.50 -4.49 -6.54
C ILE A 268 -15.91 -3.08 -6.39
N ALA A 269 -15.69 -2.38 -7.51
CA ALA A 269 -15.15 -1.03 -7.49
C ALA A 269 -16.06 -0.04 -6.74
N GLU A 270 -17.38 -0.15 -6.88
CA GLU A 270 -18.35 0.67 -6.16
C GLU A 270 -18.34 0.39 -4.66
N SER A 271 -18.16 -0.87 -4.25
CA SER A 271 -18.11 -1.28 -2.84
C SER A 271 -16.80 -0.89 -2.13
N CYS A 272 -15.74 -0.54 -2.88
CA CYS A 272 -14.48 -0.09 -2.30
C CYS A 272 -14.57 1.39 -1.94
N GLU A 273 -14.54 1.69 -0.64
CA GLU A 273 -14.56 3.06 -0.11
C GLU A 273 -13.38 3.29 0.83
N LEU A 274 -12.25 3.70 0.25
CA LEU A 274 -11.04 4.00 1.00
C LEU A 274 -10.74 5.50 0.97
N ASP A 275 -10.63 6.09 2.17
CA ASP A 275 -10.07 7.41 2.37
C ASP A 275 -8.82 7.33 3.25
N LEU A 276 -7.68 7.82 2.72
CA LEU A 276 -6.39 7.80 3.40
C LEU A 276 -6.13 9.03 4.28
N ASN A 277 -7.04 10.04 4.27
CA ASN A 277 -6.99 11.23 5.14
C ASN A 277 -5.60 11.92 5.16
N PHE A 278 -5.09 12.36 4.01
CA PHE A 278 -3.79 13.05 3.89
C PHE A 278 -3.77 14.45 4.52
N GLY A 279 -4.56 14.88 5.32
CA GLY A 279 -4.56 16.20 5.97
C GLY A 279 -4.39 16.12 7.48
N GLU A 280 -4.36 14.92 8.04
CA GLU A 280 -4.28 14.74 9.48
C GLU A 280 -2.83 14.58 9.93
N THR A 281 -2.35 15.53 10.73
CA THR A 281 -1.03 15.44 11.37
C THR A 281 -1.16 14.63 12.66
N HIS A 282 -0.49 13.47 12.72
CA HIS A 282 -0.46 12.61 13.89
C HIS A 282 0.82 12.85 14.71
N VAL A 283 0.80 13.84 15.59
CA VAL A 283 1.87 14.08 16.56
C VAL A 283 1.53 13.33 17.86
N PRO A 284 2.48 12.63 18.50
CA PRO A 284 2.29 12.05 19.83
C PRO A 284 1.82 13.11 20.82
N ARG A 285 0.75 12.83 21.55
CA ARG A 285 0.24 13.74 22.55
C ARG A 285 1.06 13.63 23.86
N TYR A 286 1.60 14.75 24.34
CA TYR A 286 2.27 14.82 25.62
C TYR A 286 1.27 14.98 26.77
N ILE A 287 1.39 14.17 27.83
CA ILE A 287 0.53 14.27 29.00
C ILE A 287 1.14 15.30 29.97
N THR A 288 0.60 16.51 29.95
CA THR A 288 1.07 17.60 30.80
C THR A 288 0.62 17.41 32.26
N PRO A 289 1.39 17.96 33.24
CA PRO A 289 0.95 18.00 34.62
C PRO A 289 -0.42 18.71 34.79
N LYS A 290 -1.33 18.09 35.56
CA LYS A 290 -2.69 18.62 35.83
C LYS A 290 -3.53 18.84 34.56
N ASN A 291 -3.26 18.13 33.45
CA ASN A 291 -3.93 18.27 32.16
C ASN A 291 -3.95 19.71 31.62
N LYS A 292 -2.91 20.49 31.87
CA LYS A 292 -2.76 21.83 31.31
C LYS A 292 -2.66 21.76 29.79
N PRO A 293 -3.19 22.73 29.01
CA PRO A 293 -2.95 22.77 27.57
C PRO A 293 -1.44 22.71 27.23
N SER A 294 -1.05 21.90 26.24
CA SER A 294 0.36 21.66 25.91
C SER A 294 1.11 22.95 25.58
N MET A 295 0.45 23.87 24.84
CA MET A 295 1.05 25.15 24.49
C MET A 295 1.31 26.04 25.71
N ASP A 296 0.38 26.10 26.66
CA ASP A 296 0.55 26.88 27.90
C ASP A 296 1.69 26.32 28.75
N TYR A 297 1.79 24.98 28.79
CA TYR A 297 2.86 24.33 29.56
C TYR A 297 4.23 24.55 28.89
N LEU A 298 4.30 24.45 27.56
CA LEU A 298 5.51 24.75 26.80
C LEU A 298 5.97 26.19 27.04
N ARG A 299 5.06 27.18 26.93
CA ARG A 299 5.34 28.60 27.17
C ARG A 299 5.91 28.82 28.55
N GLU A 300 5.33 28.19 29.60
CA GLU A 300 5.81 28.27 30.97
C GLU A 300 7.23 27.73 31.13
N LEU A 301 7.52 26.59 30.53
CA LEU A 301 8.85 25.99 30.55
C LEU A 301 9.88 26.88 29.83
N CYS A 302 9.52 27.46 28.70
CA CYS A 302 10.38 28.34 27.91
C CYS A 302 10.72 29.64 28.67
N HIS A 303 9.76 30.29 29.33
CA HIS A 303 10.03 31.48 30.14
C HIS A 303 10.92 31.19 31.36
N LYS A 304 10.71 30.01 31.99
CA LYS A 304 11.62 29.58 33.06
C LYS A 304 13.02 29.33 32.54
N GLY A 305 13.12 28.66 31.38
CA GLY A 305 14.38 28.37 30.70
C GLY A 305 15.12 29.63 30.29
N LEU A 306 14.42 30.61 29.69
CA LEU A 306 14.99 31.89 29.31
C LEU A 306 15.59 32.61 30.53
N SER A 307 14.87 32.62 31.67
CA SER A 307 15.35 33.24 32.92
C SER A 307 16.52 32.46 33.53
N LYS A 308 16.64 31.15 33.29
CA LYS A 308 17.76 30.32 33.69
C LYS A 308 19.01 30.58 32.84
N ARG A 309 18.83 30.75 31.52
CA ARG A 309 19.93 31.03 30.58
C ARG A 309 20.47 32.46 30.69
N PHE A 310 19.60 33.41 30.91
CA PHE A 310 19.97 34.83 30.96
C PHE A 310 19.45 35.53 32.22
N LYS A 311 20.33 36.18 32.93
CA LYS A 311 19.99 36.94 34.17
C LYS A 311 19.04 38.12 33.84
N ASN A 312 19.26 38.78 32.72
CA ASN A 312 18.43 39.86 32.17
C ASN A 312 18.34 39.68 30.62
N PRO A 313 17.40 38.88 30.12
CA PRO A 313 17.27 38.72 28.68
C PRO A 313 16.90 40.05 28.02
N THR A 314 17.53 40.35 26.88
CA THR A 314 17.21 41.54 26.08
C THR A 314 15.83 41.45 25.43
N GLU A 315 15.33 42.55 24.90
CA GLU A 315 14.06 42.56 24.13
C GLU A 315 14.15 41.68 22.91
N GLU A 316 15.30 41.59 22.29
CA GLU A 316 15.55 40.69 21.13
C GLU A 316 15.26 39.22 21.47
N TYR A 317 15.78 38.71 22.59
CA TYR A 317 15.51 37.34 23.01
C TYR A 317 14.03 37.12 23.37
N ARG A 318 13.38 38.11 23.98
CA ARG A 318 11.95 38.02 24.33
C ARG A 318 11.09 37.97 23.06
N SER A 319 11.34 38.88 22.13
CA SER A 319 10.61 38.95 20.85
C SER A 319 10.83 37.69 20.02
N ARG A 320 12.06 37.19 19.96
CA ARG A 320 12.38 35.94 19.27
C ARG A 320 11.67 34.75 19.90
N LEU A 321 11.63 34.64 21.21
CA LEU A 321 10.96 33.55 21.91
C LEU A 321 9.45 33.55 21.62
N GLU A 322 8.80 34.71 21.72
CA GLU A 322 7.36 34.83 21.44
C GLU A 322 7.04 34.53 19.96
N TYR A 323 7.91 34.95 19.07
CA TYR A 323 7.79 34.63 17.64
C TYR A 323 7.84 33.13 17.40
N GLU A 324 8.84 32.41 17.91
CA GLU A 324 8.95 30.96 17.77
C GLU A 324 7.76 30.23 18.42
N LEU A 325 7.32 30.66 19.59
CA LEU A 325 6.13 30.11 20.26
C LEU A 325 4.85 30.29 19.44
N SER A 326 4.71 31.45 18.75
CA SER A 326 3.56 31.68 17.88
C SER A 326 3.52 30.72 16.67
N ILE A 327 4.67 30.45 16.05
CA ILE A 327 4.79 29.49 14.93
C ILE A 327 4.48 28.07 15.42
N ILE A 328 5.00 27.69 16.61
CA ILE A 328 4.72 26.36 17.20
C ILE A 328 3.22 26.19 17.52
N GLU A 329 2.55 27.26 17.95
CA GLU A 329 1.11 27.25 18.24
C GLU A 329 0.29 27.09 16.95
N GLU A 330 0.62 27.86 15.91
CA GLU A 330 -0.05 27.80 14.61
C GLU A 330 0.12 26.44 13.92
N THR A 331 1.33 25.88 13.97
CA THR A 331 1.65 24.56 13.41
C THR A 331 1.20 23.39 14.27
N LYS A 332 0.71 23.63 15.52
CA LYS A 332 0.25 22.61 16.49
C LYS A 332 1.33 21.61 16.91
N PHE A 333 2.60 22.03 16.94
CA PHE A 333 3.74 21.16 17.30
C PHE A 333 4.13 21.23 18.78
N ALA A 334 3.37 21.87 19.67
CA ALA A 334 3.68 21.99 21.09
C ALA A 334 3.98 20.64 21.77
N ASP A 335 3.18 19.60 21.49
CA ASP A 335 3.40 18.26 22.04
C ASP A 335 4.74 17.66 21.58
N TYR A 336 5.15 17.89 20.35
CA TYR A 336 6.45 17.44 19.84
C TYR A 336 7.62 18.06 20.60
N PHE A 337 7.56 19.37 20.85
CA PHE A 337 8.59 20.07 21.66
C PHE A 337 8.62 19.55 23.09
N LEU A 338 7.47 19.25 23.69
CA LEU A 338 7.38 18.71 25.05
C LEU A 338 7.93 17.29 25.14
N VAL A 339 7.67 16.44 24.14
CA VAL A 339 8.26 15.09 24.06
C VAL A 339 9.79 15.18 23.93
N CYS A 340 10.31 16.06 23.08
CA CYS A 340 11.75 16.29 22.98
C CYS A 340 12.33 16.79 24.30
N TRP A 341 11.68 17.77 24.95
CA TRP A 341 12.10 18.27 26.26
C TRP A 341 12.16 17.16 27.32
N ASP A 342 11.14 16.31 27.40
CA ASP A 342 11.09 15.23 28.40
C ASP A 342 12.23 14.24 28.23
N ILE A 343 12.53 13.85 26.98
CA ILE A 343 13.67 12.98 26.65
C ILE A 343 14.99 13.63 27.12
N PHE A 344 15.21 14.90 26.76
CA PHE A 344 16.45 15.59 27.12
C PHE A 344 16.53 15.91 28.61
N ASN A 345 15.42 16.18 29.28
CA ASN A 345 15.38 16.34 30.73
C ASN A 345 15.84 15.06 31.44
N PHE A 346 15.32 13.89 31.01
CA PHE A 346 15.79 12.60 31.52
C PHE A 346 17.28 12.37 31.25
N VAL A 347 17.76 12.67 30.05
CA VAL A 347 19.17 12.53 29.66
C VAL A 347 20.06 13.40 30.53
N ASN A 348 19.67 14.67 30.77
CA ASN A 348 20.39 15.61 31.58
C ASN A 348 20.41 15.20 33.08
N GLU A 349 19.29 14.73 33.62
CA GLU A 349 19.20 14.21 35.00
C GLU A 349 20.09 12.98 35.22
N LYS A 350 20.29 12.15 34.21
CA LYS A 350 21.17 10.98 34.26
C LYS A 350 22.64 11.31 33.99
N GLY A 351 22.96 12.54 33.66
CA GLY A 351 24.32 12.95 33.31
C GLY A 351 24.85 12.31 32.02
N ILE A 352 23.95 11.92 31.11
CA ILE A 352 24.32 11.34 29.82
C ILE A 352 24.69 12.47 28.87
N LEU A 353 25.87 12.36 28.25
CA LEU A 353 26.32 13.33 27.25
C LEU A 353 25.42 13.23 26.02
N SER A 354 24.85 14.37 25.63
CA SER A 354 23.97 14.48 24.48
C SER A 354 24.30 15.71 23.64
N ALA A 355 24.03 15.63 22.34
CA ALA A 355 24.19 16.75 21.41
C ALA A 355 23.09 16.70 20.36
N VAL A 356 22.57 17.86 20.00
CA VAL A 356 21.61 18.05 18.94
C VAL A 356 22.34 18.30 17.62
N ARG A 357 21.87 17.69 16.53
CA ARG A 357 22.35 17.91 15.18
C ARG A 357 21.27 18.56 14.30
N GLY A 358 21.72 19.22 13.24
CA GLY A 358 20.84 19.77 12.21
C GLY A 358 20.19 21.10 12.62
N SER A 359 19.00 21.34 12.07
CA SER A 359 18.32 22.64 12.20
C SER A 359 17.74 22.94 13.59
N ALA A 360 17.62 21.96 14.46
CA ALA A 360 17.10 22.16 15.82
C ALA A 360 17.94 23.15 16.66
N ALA A 361 19.22 23.32 16.34
CA ALA A 361 20.09 24.34 16.95
C ALA A 361 19.62 25.77 16.65
N ALA A 362 18.76 26.00 15.64
CA ALA A 362 18.23 27.31 15.30
C ALA A 362 17.01 27.73 16.15
N SER A 363 16.56 26.90 17.09
CA SER A 363 15.39 27.20 17.93
C SER A 363 15.79 27.72 19.31
N LEU A 364 15.36 28.93 19.63
CA LEU A 364 15.49 29.52 20.98
C LEU A 364 14.60 28.77 21.99
N VAL A 365 13.45 28.27 21.56
CA VAL A 365 12.59 27.40 22.38
C VAL A 365 13.38 26.16 22.83
N LEU A 366 14.05 25.45 21.92
CA LEU A 366 14.85 24.27 22.28
C LEU A 366 16.09 24.61 23.10
N TYR A 367 16.66 25.82 22.94
CA TYR A 367 17.72 26.33 23.79
C TYR A 367 17.22 26.60 25.21
N CYS A 368 16.06 27.24 25.39
CA CYS A 368 15.42 27.45 26.67
C CYS A 368 15.06 26.13 27.37
N LEU A 369 14.65 25.11 26.61
CA LEU A 369 14.31 23.77 27.11
C LEU A 369 15.56 22.91 27.43
N GLU A 370 16.76 23.43 27.28
CA GLU A 370 18.03 22.71 27.47
C GLU A 370 18.22 21.49 26.54
N VAL A 371 17.48 21.46 25.43
CA VAL A 371 17.62 20.45 24.36
C VAL A 371 18.87 20.72 23.54
N THR A 372 19.16 21.97 23.23
CA THR A 372 20.41 22.42 22.60
C THR A 372 21.22 23.33 23.51
N GLN A 373 22.54 23.35 23.33
CA GLN A 373 23.48 24.26 24.03
C GLN A 373 23.95 25.40 23.13
N ILE A 374 23.49 25.46 21.89
CA ILE A 374 23.84 26.53 20.95
C ILE A 374 22.81 27.63 21.10
N ASP A 375 23.27 28.86 21.38
CA ASP A 375 22.45 30.07 21.39
C ASP A 375 22.17 30.48 19.94
N PRO A 376 20.90 30.37 19.46
CA PRO A 376 20.60 30.65 18.07
C PRO A 376 20.64 32.14 17.74
N VAL A 377 20.46 33.03 18.72
CA VAL A 377 20.52 34.49 18.51
C VAL A 377 21.96 34.93 18.36
N GLU A 378 22.85 34.50 19.29
CA GLU A 378 24.29 34.79 19.21
C GLU A 378 24.93 34.19 17.94
N ALA A 379 24.46 33.02 17.48
CA ALA A 379 24.96 32.33 16.31
C ALA A 379 24.30 32.80 15.00
N ASP A 380 23.39 33.79 15.03
CA ASP A 380 22.64 34.32 13.87
C ASP A 380 21.90 33.23 13.06
N LEU A 381 21.22 32.32 13.76
CA LEU A 381 20.49 31.21 13.15
C LEU A 381 19.00 31.53 12.99
N PHE A 382 18.45 31.21 11.81
CA PHE A 382 17.05 31.46 11.47
C PHE A 382 16.17 30.26 11.88
N PHE A 383 15.08 30.54 12.64
CA PHE A 383 14.13 29.52 13.10
C PHE A 383 13.41 28.81 11.97
N GLU A 384 13.15 29.48 10.86
CA GLU A 384 12.46 28.97 9.68
C GLU A 384 13.19 27.80 9.01
N ARG A 385 14.49 27.62 9.30
CA ARG A 385 15.23 26.42 8.88
C ARG A 385 14.86 25.17 9.68
N PHE A 386 14.23 25.36 10.84
CA PHE A 386 13.80 24.26 11.71
C PHE A 386 12.31 24.01 11.59
N LEU A 387 11.48 25.07 11.67
CA LEU A 387 10.02 24.98 11.55
C LEU A 387 9.50 26.17 10.75
N ASN A 388 8.68 25.88 9.74
CA ASN A 388 8.05 26.88 8.87
C ASN A 388 6.54 26.59 8.79
N ILE A 389 5.74 27.63 8.52
CA ILE A 389 4.28 27.55 8.33
C ILE A 389 3.93 27.03 6.92
N GLU A 390 4.85 27.14 5.94
CA GLU A 390 4.66 26.71 4.55
C GLU A 390 4.76 25.20 4.35
#